data_9c2c75185449073464101b8ef56e98ac
#
_entry.id   9c2c75185449073464101b8ef56e98ac
#
_cell.length_a   1.000
_cell.length_b   1.000
_cell.length_c   1.000
_cell.angle_alpha   90.00
_cell.angle_beta   90.00
_cell.angle_gamma   90.00
#
_symmetry.space_group_name_H-M   'P 1'
#
loop_
_entity.id
_entity.type
_entity.pdbx_description
1 polymer ?
#
loop_
_entity_poly.entity_id
_entity_poly.type
_entity_poly.pdbx_seq_one_letter_code
_entity_poly.pdbx_strand_id
1 'polypeptide(L)'
;TVSAGDCVTVQGSYGNELTGLGAIFGNSETLYGLTRSANKWLAPYKATSTEINDVVIQKAIDTLDEVAGSVADFIVCSAGVKRAYQDYLITNRSNIDVMNLQGGYKAISYNGIPVVSDRFAPEGTMYILNTSDFHLHQLCDWRWLEGDDGRVIKQVANKPVYTATLVKYADMICDRPIGQAVISGITEK
;
A
#
# COMPACT_ATOMS: atom_id res chain seq x y z
N THR A 1 17.11 -24.46 1.51
CA THR A 1 17.89 -23.22 1.69
C THR A 1 17.13 -22.13 1.00
N VAL A 2 16.77 -21.06 1.70
CA VAL A 2 16.10 -19.88 1.14
C VAL A 2 17.22 -18.89 0.82
N SER A 3 17.27 -18.40 -0.41
CA SER A 3 18.30 -17.44 -0.87
C SER A 3 17.76 -16.00 -0.75
N ALA A 4 18.67 -15.02 -0.72
CA ALA A 4 18.25 -13.61 -0.76
C ALA A 4 17.53 -13.33 -2.09
N GLY A 5 16.31 -12.84 -2.00
CA GLY A 5 15.41 -12.60 -3.14
C GLY A 5 14.33 -13.67 -3.34
N ASP A 6 14.38 -14.78 -2.61
CA ASP A 6 13.30 -15.76 -2.63
C ASP A 6 12.05 -15.20 -1.91
N CYS A 7 10.89 -15.44 -2.51
CA CYS A 7 9.62 -15.07 -1.92
C CYS A 7 8.99 -16.31 -1.26
N VAL A 8 8.70 -16.21 0.03
CA VAL A 8 8.02 -17.27 0.79
C VAL A 8 6.55 -16.91 0.93
N THR A 9 5.70 -17.66 0.26
CA THR A 9 4.24 -17.43 0.25
C THR A 9 3.49 -18.68 0.71
N VAL A 10 2.23 -18.51 1.05
CA VAL A 10 1.32 -19.64 1.25
C VAL A 10 1.12 -20.35 -0.08
N GLN A 11 0.98 -21.69 -0.05
CA GLN A 11 0.78 -22.48 -1.26
C GLN A 11 -0.43 -21.97 -2.06
N GLY A 12 -0.20 -21.65 -3.34
CA GLY A 12 -1.22 -21.13 -4.25
C GLY A 12 -1.44 -19.61 -4.19
N SER A 13 -0.72 -18.88 -3.31
CA SER A 13 -0.85 -17.43 -3.15
C SER A 13 0.02 -16.65 -4.14
N TYR A 14 1.16 -17.21 -4.55
CA TYR A 14 2.11 -16.53 -5.43
C TYR A 14 1.48 -16.12 -6.77
N GLY A 15 1.48 -14.82 -7.06
CA GLY A 15 0.86 -14.27 -8.27
C GLY A 15 -0.66 -14.16 -8.23
N ASN A 16 -1.31 -14.56 -7.14
CA ASN A 16 -2.76 -14.52 -6.95
C ASN A 16 -3.18 -13.59 -5.79
N GLU A 17 -2.31 -12.69 -5.39
CA GLU A 17 -2.58 -11.70 -4.34
C GLU A 17 -3.10 -10.40 -4.95
N LEU A 18 -3.77 -9.59 -4.13
CA LEU A 18 -4.25 -8.26 -4.53
C LEU A 18 -3.06 -7.36 -4.94
N THR A 19 -3.29 -6.51 -5.93
CA THR A 19 -2.34 -5.47 -6.29
C THR A 19 -2.13 -4.51 -5.13
N GLY A 20 -0.95 -4.50 -4.55
CA GLY A 20 -0.61 -3.68 -3.39
C GLY A 20 0.08 -2.37 -3.75
N LEU A 21 0.34 -1.53 -2.73
CA LEU A 21 1.08 -0.27 -2.88
C LEU A 21 2.46 -0.48 -3.53
N GLY A 22 3.12 -1.62 -3.27
CA GLY A 22 4.40 -1.96 -3.91
C GLY A 22 4.35 -2.04 -5.43
N ALA A 23 3.23 -2.44 -6.03
CA ALA A 23 3.06 -2.42 -7.48
C ALA A 23 2.80 -1.00 -8.01
N ILE A 24 2.01 -0.20 -7.28
CA ILE A 24 1.68 1.17 -7.67
C ILE A 24 2.93 2.06 -7.61
N PHE A 25 3.69 1.99 -6.51
CA PHE A 25 4.91 2.77 -6.30
C PHE A 25 6.18 2.08 -6.81
N GLY A 26 6.09 0.85 -7.30
CA GLY A 26 7.21 0.10 -7.84
C GLY A 26 7.88 0.78 -9.05
N ASN A 27 9.05 0.27 -9.42
CA ASN A 27 9.80 0.74 -10.58
C ASN A 27 9.47 -0.04 -11.86
N SER A 28 8.42 -0.86 -11.84
CA SER A 28 7.98 -1.56 -13.04
C SER A 28 7.59 -0.57 -14.14
N GLU A 29 8.04 -0.83 -15.35
CA GLU A 29 7.69 -0.01 -16.53
C GLU A 29 6.20 -0.10 -16.85
N THR A 30 5.51 -1.17 -16.40
CA THR A 30 4.09 -1.37 -16.66
C THR A 30 3.28 -1.41 -15.38
N LEU A 31 2.08 -0.84 -15.43
CA LEU A 31 1.05 -0.94 -14.40
C LEU A 31 -0.29 -1.16 -15.11
N TYR A 32 -1.09 -2.12 -14.66
CA TYR A 32 -2.38 -2.50 -15.26
C TYR A 32 -2.29 -2.81 -16.77
N GLY A 33 -1.14 -3.37 -17.22
CA GLY A 33 -0.90 -3.66 -18.63
C GLY A 33 -0.54 -2.45 -19.51
N LEU A 34 -0.48 -1.24 -18.92
CA LEU A 34 -0.12 0.00 -19.60
C LEU A 34 1.30 0.43 -19.26
N THR A 35 2.01 1.00 -20.24
CA THR A 35 3.37 1.49 -20.08
C THR A 35 3.38 2.86 -19.42
N ARG A 36 4.13 3.02 -18.32
CA ARG A 36 4.22 4.28 -17.55
C ARG A 36 4.89 5.42 -18.33
N SER A 37 5.88 5.11 -19.17
CA SER A 37 6.56 6.12 -20.01
C SER A 37 5.63 6.76 -21.03
N ALA A 38 4.68 5.99 -21.57
CA ALA A 38 3.65 6.49 -22.48
C ALA A 38 2.48 7.15 -21.73
N ASN A 39 2.20 6.72 -20.50
CA ASN A 39 1.05 7.15 -19.69
C ASN A 39 1.53 7.76 -18.38
N LYS A 40 1.94 9.01 -18.39
CA LYS A 40 2.52 9.69 -17.21
C LYS A 40 1.59 9.76 -16.00
N TRP A 41 0.28 9.70 -16.21
CA TRP A 41 -0.71 9.68 -15.14
C TRP A 41 -0.66 8.40 -14.27
N LEU A 42 0.01 7.34 -14.76
CA LEU A 42 0.29 6.12 -13.98
C LEU A 42 1.53 6.24 -13.08
N ALA A 43 2.28 7.33 -13.17
CA ALA A 43 3.50 7.52 -12.41
C ALA A 43 3.22 8.34 -11.14
N PRO A 44 3.29 7.74 -9.93
CA PRO A 44 3.16 8.46 -8.68
C PRO A 44 4.37 9.36 -8.43
N TYR A 45 4.21 10.37 -7.59
CA TYR A 45 5.32 11.20 -7.15
C TYR A 45 6.26 10.39 -6.25
N LYS A 46 7.55 10.40 -6.55
CA LYS A 46 8.59 9.71 -5.78
C LYS A 46 9.63 10.71 -5.31
N ALA A 47 9.85 10.78 -4.02
CA ALA A 47 10.90 11.56 -3.40
C ALA A 47 11.87 10.66 -2.63
N THR A 48 13.11 11.08 -2.50
CA THR A 48 14.11 10.44 -1.63
C THR A 48 14.61 11.45 -0.62
N SER A 49 14.61 11.07 0.65
CA SER A 49 15.14 11.89 1.73
C SER A 49 15.73 10.99 2.81
N THR A 50 16.87 11.38 3.36
CA THR A 50 17.49 10.70 4.51
C THR A 50 16.88 11.14 5.84
N GLU A 51 16.33 12.35 5.90
CA GLU A 51 15.70 12.91 7.08
C GLU A 51 14.23 13.15 6.84
N ILE A 52 13.42 12.92 7.87
CA ILE A 52 12.01 13.24 7.86
C ILE A 52 11.78 14.55 8.63
N ASN A 53 11.16 15.51 7.95
CA ASN A 53 10.76 16.78 8.54
C ASN A 53 9.49 17.31 7.85
N ASP A 54 8.88 18.32 8.44
CA ASP A 54 7.64 18.92 7.93
C ASP A 54 7.79 19.46 6.50
N VAL A 55 8.98 19.98 6.13
CA VAL A 55 9.21 20.55 4.81
C VAL A 55 9.17 19.47 3.72
N VAL A 56 9.73 18.30 3.99
CA VAL A 56 9.72 17.16 3.04
C VAL A 56 8.30 16.65 2.83
N ILE A 57 7.52 16.52 3.91
CA ILE A 57 6.13 16.08 3.84
C ILE A 57 5.31 17.13 3.09
N GLN A 58 5.43 18.40 3.44
CA GLN A 58 4.69 19.50 2.81
C GLN A 58 5.00 19.59 1.33
N LYS A 59 6.27 19.51 0.94
CA LYS A 59 6.67 19.54 -0.47
C LYS A 59 6.04 18.41 -1.28
N ALA A 60 5.92 17.21 -0.69
CA ALA A 60 5.24 16.11 -1.37
C ALA A 60 3.74 16.40 -1.55
N ILE A 61 3.07 16.91 -0.52
CA ILE A 61 1.65 17.29 -0.56
C ILE A 61 1.41 18.40 -1.60
N ASP A 62 2.22 19.45 -1.58
CA ASP A 62 2.13 20.57 -2.53
C ASP A 62 2.30 20.08 -3.97
N THR A 63 3.23 19.14 -4.20
CA THR A 63 3.44 18.57 -5.54
C THR A 63 2.22 17.76 -5.99
N LEU A 64 1.53 17.03 -5.07
CA LEU A 64 0.30 16.31 -5.42
C LEU A 64 -0.83 17.26 -5.80
N ASP A 65 -0.94 18.39 -5.11
CA ASP A 65 -1.94 19.41 -5.42
C ASP A 65 -1.62 20.08 -6.77
N GLU A 66 -0.38 20.52 -6.97
CA GLU A 66 0.04 21.19 -8.20
C GLU A 66 -0.07 20.33 -9.46
N VAL A 67 0.35 19.05 -9.37
CA VAL A 67 0.43 18.16 -10.56
C VAL A 67 -0.87 17.42 -10.80
N ALA A 68 -1.56 16.98 -9.75
CA ALA A 68 -2.72 16.11 -9.86
C ALA A 68 -4.02 16.74 -9.31
N GLY A 69 -3.96 17.90 -8.63
CA GLY A 69 -5.09 18.43 -7.88
C GLY A 69 -5.60 17.43 -6.84
N SER A 70 -4.68 16.64 -6.25
CA SER A 70 -5.02 15.60 -5.29
C SER A 70 -4.80 16.09 -3.87
N VAL A 71 -5.77 15.85 -3.01
CA VAL A 71 -5.69 16.17 -1.58
C VAL A 71 -5.39 14.89 -0.82
N ALA A 72 -4.22 14.83 -0.20
CA ALA A 72 -3.83 13.70 0.65
C ALA A 72 -4.68 13.68 1.92
N ASP A 73 -5.18 12.52 2.28
CA ASP A 73 -6.02 12.31 3.47
C ASP A 73 -5.42 11.25 4.44
N PHE A 74 -4.41 10.51 4.02
CA PHE A 74 -3.83 9.46 4.84
C PHE A 74 -2.31 9.30 4.60
N ILE A 75 -1.55 9.13 5.68
CA ILE A 75 -0.11 8.89 5.63
C ILE A 75 0.19 7.55 6.31
N VAL A 76 0.88 6.65 5.59
CA VAL A 76 1.32 5.35 6.10
C VAL A 76 2.83 5.26 6.01
N CYS A 77 3.47 4.80 7.08
CA CYS A 77 4.93 4.64 7.10
C CYS A 77 5.36 3.40 7.88
N SER A 78 6.65 3.07 7.80
CA SER A 78 7.24 2.07 8.68
C SER A 78 7.29 2.57 10.13
N ALA A 79 7.40 1.63 11.07
CA ALA A 79 7.46 1.96 12.50
C ALA A 79 8.68 2.82 12.85
N GLY A 80 9.81 2.60 12.18
CA GLY A 80 11.03 3.37 12.38
C GLY A 80 10.92 4.81 11.87
N VAL A 81 10.30 5.01 10.72
CA VAL A 81 10.01 6.35 10.18
C VAL A 81 9.05 7.11 11.10
N LYS A 82 8.04 6.45 11.64
CA LYS A 82 7.15 7.06 12.63
C LYS A 82 7.91 7.53 13.87
N ARG A 83 8.83 6.70 14.40
CA ARG A 83 9.69 7.09 15.54
C ARG A 83 10.59 8.27 15.19
N ALA A 84 11.21 8.25 14.00
CA ALA A 84 12.04 9.35 13.53
C ALA A 84 11.25 10.67 13.42
N TYR A 85 10.01 10.61 12.93
CA TYR A 85 9.14 11.77 12.89
C TYR A 85 8.71 12.27 14.28
N GLN A 86 8.41 11.34 15.21
CA GLN A 86 8.13 11.69 16.61
C GLN A 86 9.31 12.41 17.26
N ASP A 87 10.52 11.91 17.06
CA ASP A 87 11.73 12.52 17.60
C ASP A 87 11.98 13.91 17.01
N TYR A 88 11.74 14.08 15.71
CA TYR A 88 11.78 15.38 15.06
C TYR A 88 10.76 16.36 15.71
N LEU A 89 9.54 15.94 15.96
CA LEU A 89 8.51 16.77 16.58
C LEU A 89 8.89 17.15 18.03
N ILE A 90 9.41 16.21 18.81
CA ILE A 90 9.87 16.46 20.19
C ILE A 90 11.02 17.48 20.19
N THR A 91 11.94 17.36 19.24
CA THR A 91 13.11 18.23 19.17
C THR A 91 12.76 19.65 18.69
N ASN A 92 11.83 19.77 17.73
CA ASN A 92 11.56 21.04 17.05
C ASN A 92 10.21 21.66 17.41
N ARG A 93 9.30 20.92 18.01
CA ARG A 93 7.97 21.37 18.40
C ARG A 93 7.68 21.01 19.85
N SER A 94 7.10 21.96 20.57
CA SER A 94 6.63 21.76 21.96
C SER A 94 5.26 21.05 22.03
N ASN A 95 4.55 20.86 20.92
CA ASN A 95 3.21 20.28 20.90
C ASN A 95 3.10 19.22 19.80
N ILE A 96 2.67 18.02 20.17
CA ILE A 96 2.41 16.91 19.25
C ILE A 96 0.90 16.79 19.10
N ASP A 97 0.40 17.03 17.89
CA ASP A 97 -1.00 16.83 17.57
C ASP A 97 -1.31 15.32 17.45
N VAL A 98 -2.33 14.89 18.18
CA VAL A 98 -2.79 13.51 18.19
C VAL A 98 -4.23 13.44 17.72
N MET A 99 -4.47 12.67 16.67
CA MET A 99 -5.79 12.44 16.11
C MET A 99 -6.36 11.09 16.58
N ASN A 100 -7.64 11.06 16.90
CA ASN A 100 -8.36 9.82 17.16
C ASN A 100 -8.99 9.31 15.85
N LEU A 101 -8.59 8.12 15.43
CA LEU A 101 -9.16 7.43 14.27
C LEU A 101 -10.36 6.57 14.69
N GLN A 102 -11.21 6.23 13.73
CA GLN A 102 -12.27 5.25 13.94
C GLN A 102 -11.66 3.91 14.41
N GLY A 103 -12.31 3.28 15.40
CA GLY A 103 -11.78 2.06 16.05
C GLY A 103 -10.86 2.29 17.24
N GLY A 104 -10.74 3.54 17.74
CA GLY A 104 -9.99 3.86 18.96
C GLY A 104 -8.46 3.95 18.78
N TYR A 105 -7.95 3.93 17.56
CA TYR A 105 -6.53 4.13 17.29
C TYR A 105 -6.16 5.61 17.42
N LYS A 106 -5.02 5.86 18.08
CA LYS A 106 -4.40 7.19 18.16
C LYS A 106 -3.27 7.28 17.14
N ALA A 107 -3.32 8.29 16.29
CA ALA A 107 -2.28 8.60 15.33
C ALA A 107 -1.72 10.00 15.59
N ILE A 108 -0.44 10.21 15.25
CA ILE A 108 0.12 11.54 15.13
C ILE A 108 -0.52 12.18 13.91
N SER A 109 -0.83 13.46 13.93
CA SER A 109 -1.33 14.16 12.76
C SER A 109 -0.32 15.14 12.19
N TYR A 110 -0.32 15.29 10.88
CA TYR A 110 0.33 16.35 10.15
C TYR A 110 -0.74 17.18 9.43
N ASN A 111 -0.95 18.43 9.84
CA ASN A 111 -1.98 19.30 9.27
C ASN A 111 -3.39 18.65 9.18
N GLY A 112 -3.78 17.86 10.19
CA GLY A 112 -5.05 17.13 10.19
C GLY A 112 -5.02 15.79 9.43
N ILE A 113 -3.91 15.42 8.80
CA ILE A 113 -3.75 14.12 8.12
C ILE A 113 -3.14 13.13 9.12
N PRO A 114 -3.76 11.98 9.38
CA PRO A 114 -3.22 10.99 10.30
C PRO A 114 -1.97 10.31 9.75
N VAL A 115 -0.94 10.17 10.60
CA VAL A 115 0.29 9.42 10.31
C VAL A 115 0.26 8.09 11.06
N VAL A 116 0.07 7.00 10.34
CA VAL A 116 -0.08 5.65 10.89
C VAL A 116 1.13 4.81 10.52
N SER A 117 1.56 3.93 11.44
CA SER A 117 2.58 2.94 11.11
C SER A 117 1.94 1.60 10.75
N ASP A 118 2.46 0.99 9.68
CA ASP A 118 2.11 -0.36 9.28
C ASP A 118 3.38 -1.24 9.30
N ARG A 119 3.24 -2.46 9.82
CA ARG A 119 4.36 -3.42 9.90
C ARG A 119 4.82 -3.96 8.55
N PHE A 120 3.96 -3.86 7.52
CA PHE A 120 4.26 -4.29 6.16
C PHE A 120 4.82 -3.17 5.29
N ALA A 121 4.82 -1.92 5.79
CA ALA A 121 5.47 -0.82 5.08
C ALA A 121 6.99 -1.07 5.02
N PRO A 122 7.62 -0.95 3.85
CA PRO A 122 9.06 -1.10 3.71
C PRO A 122 9.83 -0.13 4.62
N GLU A 123 10.97 -0.58 5.13
CA GLU A 123 11.85 0.25 5.96
C GLU A 123 12.20 1.56 5.24
N GLY A 124 12.29 2.64 6.00
CA GLY A 124 12.65 3.96 5.49
C GLY A 124 11.63 4.57 4.51
N THR A 125 10.39 4.07 4.49
CA THR A 125 9.38 4.49 3.51
C THR A 125 8.17 5.13 4.18
N MET A 126 7.68 6.21 3.57
CA MET A 126 6.44 6.90 3.93
C MET A 126 5.59 7.09 2.67
N TYR A 127 4.36 6.62 2.70
CA TYR A 127 3.35 6.81 1.66
C TYR A 127 2.41 7.93 2.06
N ILE A 128 2.13 8.84 1.15
CA ILE A 128 1.16 9.93 1.28
C ILE A 128 0.06 9.66 0.26
N LEU A 129 -1.13 9.36 0.76
CA LEU A 129 -2.21 8.78 -0.03
C LEU A 129 -3.45 9.66 -0.03
N ASN A 130 -4.16 9.64 -1.15
CA ASN A 130 -5.55 10.00 -1.25
C ASN A 130 -6.37 8.71 -1.31
N THR A 131 -7.05 8.37 -0.23
CA THR A 131 -7.76 7.09 -0.11
C THR A 131 -8.97 7.00 -1.04
N SER A 132 -9.52 8.12 -1.48
CA SER A 132 -10.66 8.15 -2.40
C SER A 132 -10.34 7.61 -3.80
N ASP A 133 -9.05 7.55 -4.16
CA ASP A 133 -8.60 7.03 -5.46
C ASP A 133 -8.40 5.49 -5.45
N PHE A 134 -8.61 4.82 -4.30
CA PHE A 134 -8.42 3.37 -4.18
C PHE A 134 -9.75 2.64 -4.15
N HIS A 135 -9.95 1.72 -5.07
CA HIS A 135 -11.18 0.93 -5.19
C HIS A 135 -10.88 -0.57 -5.22
N LEU A 136 -11.65 -1.32 -4.43
CA LEU A 136 -11.65 -2.78 -4.51
C LEU A 136 -12.68 -3.21 -5.55
N HIS A 137 -12.19 -3.72 -6.68
CA HIS A 137 -13.02 -4.32 -7.71
C HIS A 137 -13.14 -5.82 -7.45
N GLN A 138 -14.36 -6.32 -7.41
CA GLN A 138 -14.61 -7.75 -7.20
C GLN A 138 -15.66 -8.29 -8.19
N LEU A 139 -15.35 -9.44 -8.78
CA LEU A 139 -16.27 -10.16 -9.65
C LEU A 139 -17.25 -11.00 -8.81
N CYS A 140 -16.74 -11.59 -7.73
CA CYS A 140 -17.57 -12.35 -6.79
C CYS A 140 -16.95 -12.30 -5.39
N ASP A 141 -17.80 -12.48 -4.38
CA ASP A 141 -17.34 -12.72 -3.02
C ASP A 141 -16.93 -14.19 -2.84
N TRP A 142 -16.45 -14.54 -1.65
CA TRP A 142 -16.03 -15.90 -1.32
C TRP A 142 -17.11 -16.91 -1.67
N ARG A 143 -16.78 -17.86 -2.57
CA ARG A 143 -17.64 -18.96 -2.95
C ARG A 143 -16.84 -20.23 -3.21
N TRP A 144 -17.50 -21.35 -3.02
CA TRP A 144 -16.94 -22.63 -3.41
C TRP A 144 -16.98 -22.78 -4.93
N LEU A 145 -15.85 -23.21 -5.49
CA LEU A 145 -15.75 -23.48 -6.93
C LEU A 145 -16.51 -24.77 -7.26
N GLU A 146 -17.55 -24.62 -8.06
CA GLU A 146 -18.31 -25.74 -8.60
C GLU A 146 -17.61 -26.32 -9.83
N GLY A 147 -17.64 -27.65 -9.96
CA GLY A 147 -17.21 -28.31 -11.16
C GLY A 147 -18.24 -28.26 -12.28
N ASP A 148 -17.87 -28.77 -13.46
CA ASP A 148 -18.81 -28.89 -14.59
C ASP A 148 -20.02 -29.76 -14.26
N ASP A 149 -19.91 -30.63 -13.26
CA ASP A 149 -20.96 -31.49 -12.71
C ASP A 149 -21.78 -30.85 -11.58
N GLY A 150 -21.53 -29.57 -11.27
CA GLY A 150 -22.17 -28.83 -10.18
C GLY A 150 -21.73 -29.22 -8.78
N ARG A 151 -20.68 -30.04 -8.65
CA ARG A 151 -20.17 -30.48 -7.35
C ARG A 151 -19.02 -29.60 -6.85
N VAL A 152 -19.09 -29.25 -5.57
CA VAL A 152 -18.03 -28.50 -4.88
C VAL A 152 -16.88 -29.44 -4.48
N ILE A 153 -17.21 -30.63 -3.99
CA ILE A 153 -16.23 -31.60 -3.50
C ILE A 153 -15.82 -32.50 -4.65
N LYS A 154 -14.53 -32.52 -4.96
CA LYS A 154 -13.94 -33.34 -6.02
C LYS A 154 -12.97 -34.35 -5.44
N GLN A 155 -13.04 -35.59 -5.91
CA GLN A 155 -12.06 -36.61 -5.55
C GLN A 155 -10.77 -36.40 -6.37
N VAL A 156 -9.64 -36.46 -5.70
CA VAL A 156 -8.33 -36.45 -6.36
C VAL A 156 -8.13 -37.77 -7.10
N ALA A 157 -7.75 -37.70 -8.40
CA ALA A 157 -7.54 -38.88 -9.20
C ALA A 157 -6.56 -39.86 -8.53
N ASN A 158 -6.95 -41.14 -8.48
CA ASN A 158 -6.17 -42.23 -7.91
C ASN A 158 -5.81 -42.12 -6.41
N LYS A 159 -6.53 -41.29 -5.65
CA LYS A 159 -6.34 -41.15 -4.20
C LYS A 159 -7.70 -41.10 -3.47
N PRO A 160 -7.82 -41.71 -2.29
CA PRO A 160 -9.02 -41.60 -1.46
C PRO A 160 -9.03 -40.26 -0.69
N VAL A 161 -8.82 -39.15 -1.42
CA VAL A 161 -8.75 -37.76 -0.88
C VAL A 161 -9.70 -36.89 -1.68
N TYR A 162 -10.38 -36.00 -0.98
CA TYR A 162 -11.28 -35.03 -1.56
C TYR A 162 -10.71 -33.61 -1.41
N THR A 163 -10.96 -32.78 -2.41
CA THR A 163 -10.61 -31.36 -2.40
C THR A 163 -11.81 -30.50 -2.68
N ALA A 164 -11.87 -29.36 -2.03
CA ALA A 164 -12.79 -28.27 -2.36
C ALA A 164 -11.97 -26.98 -2.44
N THR A 165 -12.27 -26.14 -3.41
CA THR A 165 -11.55 -24.88 -3.64
C THR A 165 -12.48 -23.72 -3.32
N LEU A 166 -12.06 -22.88 -2.38
CA LEU A 166 -12.71 -21.61 -2.07
C LEU A 166 -12.07 -20.52 -2.92
N VAL A 167 -12.86 -19.76 -3.64
CA VAL A 167 -12.36 -18.71 -4.54
C VAL A 167 -12.99 -17.36 -4.25
N LYS A 168 -12.20 -16.31 -4.45
CA LYS A 168 -12.64 -14.92 -4.52
C LYS A 168 -11.86 -14.24 -5.66
N TYR A 169 -12.57 -13.61 -6.57
CA TYR A 169 -11.95 -12.84 -7.64
C TYR A 169 -12.12 -11.35 -7.32
N ALA A 170 -11.04 -10.75 -6.84
CA ALA A 170 -11.01 -9.34 -6.49
C ALA A 170 -9.60 -8.80 -6.74
N ASP A 171 -9.50 -7.50 -7.04
CA ASP A 171 -8.23 -6.78 -7.08
C ASP A 171 -8.43 -5.34 -6.63
N MET A 172 -7.37 -4.73 -6.12
CA MET A 172 -7.36 -3.33 -5.71
C MET A 172 -6.75 -2.48 -6.82
N ILE A 173 -7.46 -1.46 -7.24
CA ILE A 173 -7.04 -0.53 -8.28
C ILE A 173 -6.90 0.86 -7.68
N CYS A 174 -5.83 1.56 -8.06
CA CYS A 174 -5.67 2.98 -7.85
C CYS A 174 -6.02 3.69 -9.14
N ASP A 175 -7.12 4.43 -9.15
CA ASP A 175 -7.61 5.11 -10.35
C ASP A 175 -6.70 6.26 -10.79
N ARG A 176 -6.02 6.89 -9.82
CA ARG A 176 -5.17 8.03 -10.07
C ARG A 176 -3.80 7.92 -9.37
N PRO A 177 -2.88 7.09 -9.90
CA PRO A 177 -1.55 6.92 -9.31
C PRO A 177 -0.74 8.21 -9.21
N ILE A 178 -0.88 9.14 -10.15
CA ILE A 178 -0.22 10.46 -10.13
C ILE A 178 -0.63 11.31 -8.92
N GLY A 179 -1.81 11.06 -8.34
CA GLY A 179 -2.31 11.71 -7.13
C GLY A 179 -1.75 11.13 -5.82
N GLN A 180 -0.79 10.22 -5.90
CA GLN A 180 -0.20 9.52 -4.76
C GLN A 180 1.29 9.83 -4.67
N ALA A 181 1.86 9.85 -3.44
CA ALA A 181 3.28 10.10 -3.23
C ALA A 181 3.94 9.06 -2.35
N VAL A 182 5.24 8.85 -2.57
CA VAL A 182 6.10 8.07 -1.69
C VAL A 182 7.40 8.83 -1.42
N ILE A 183 7.82 8.81 -0.16
CA ILE A 183 9.13 9.28 0.28
C ILE A 183 9.90 8.04 0.74
N SER A 184 11.08 7.82 0.19
CA SER A 184 11.94 6.67 0.48
C SER A 184 13.33 7.09 0.95
N GLY A 185 14.07 6.15 1.55
CA GLY A 185 15.43 6.37 2.01
C GLY A 185 15.54 7.09 3.36
N ILE A 186 14.44 7.20 4.11
CA ILE A 186 14.42 7.85 5.42
C ILE A 186 15.19 7.00 6.43
N THR A 187 16.11 7.61 7.16
CA THR A 187 16.84 6.95 8.24
C THR A 187 15.89 6.70 9.41
N GLU A 188 15.73 5.45 9.76
CA GLU A 188 14.86 5.01 10.87
C GLU A 188 15.54 5.21 12.24
N LYS A 189 14.71 5.41 13.27
CA LYS A 189 15.12 5.48 14.68
C LYS A 189 14.45 4.42 15.53
#